data_4fa8836dd2815372fa11385e902b4ef0
#
_entry.id   4fa8836dd2815372fa11385e902b4ef0
#
_cell.length_a   1.000
_cell.length_b   1.000
_cell.length_c   1.000
_cell.angle_alpha   90.00
_cell.angle_beta   90.00
_cell.angle_gamma   90.00
#
_symmetry.space_group_name_H-M   'P 1'
#
loop_
_entity.id
_entity.type
_entity.pdbx_description
1 polymer ?
#
loop_
_entity_poly.entity_id
_entity_poly.type
_entity_poly.pdbx_seq_one_letter_code
_entity_poly.pdbx_strand_id
1 'polypeptide(L)'
;FSDYADISTPGGTITYDSGVTEDVWGDFTIGDYKIYKVGNRIMGEIKLPNMNMANNYIMINPFKINEKYTPITTVSVNGIALREDNTSKSICGYYTSDQKVRLICSKGQKLHAVGIYFEYELKNIVQ
;
A
#
# COMPACT_ATOMS: atom_id res chain seq x y z
N PHE A 1 -9.14 12.13 18.18
CA PHE A 1 -7.75 11.80 17.85
C PHE A 1 -7.26 10.61 18.63
N SER A 2 -8.08 10.14 19.53
CA SER A 2 -7.74 8.96 20.31
C SER A 2 -7.69 7.68 19.43
N ASP A 3 -8.23 7.75 18.24
CA ASP A 3 -8.20 6.62 17.30
C ASP A 3 -6.89 6.55 16.51
N TYR A 4 -5.90 7.35 16.87
CA TYR A 4 -4.61 7.34 16.20
C TYR A 4 -3.55 6.74 17.11
N ALA A 5 -2.57 6.13 16.47
CA ALA A 5 -1.39 5.69 17.18
C ALA A 5 -0.72 6.89 17.85
N ASP A 6 -0.05 6.63 18.95
CA ASP A 6 0.78 7.65 19.58
C ASP A 6 1.92 7.97 18.61
N ILE A 7 1.88 9.15 18.08
CA ILE A 7 2.83 9.54 17.05
C ILE A 7 4.21 9.81 17.61
N SER A 8 4.34 9.89 18.92
CA SER A 8 5.66 10.05 19.54
C SER A 8 6.37 8.71 19.70
N THR A 9 5.67 7.61 19.53
CA THR A 9 6.22 6.29 19.72
C THR A 9 6.70 5.72 18.38
N PRO A 10 8.00 5.47 18.22
CA PRO A 10 8.49 4.83 17.00
C PRO A 10 7.83 3.48 16.78
N GLY A 11 7.44 3.22 15.56
CA GLY A 11 6.77 1.97 15.22
C GLY A 11 5.32 1.89 15.65
N GLY A 12 4.74 2.99 16.09
CA GLY A 12 3.33 3.00 16.46
C GLY A 12 2.41 2.70 15.29
N THR A 13 1.45 1.82 15.52
CA THR A 13 0.49 1.44 14.48
C THR A 13 -0.55 2.53 14.32
N ILE A 14 -0.84 2.90 13.10
CA ILE A 14 -1.89 3.84 12.78
C ILE A 14 -3.21 3.06 12.76
N THR A 15 -4.21 3.60 13.44
CA THR A 15 -5.54 3.01 13.41
C THR A 15 -6.14 3.20 12.02
N TYR A 16 -6.71 2.15 11.48
CA TYR A 16 -7.34 2.20 10.17
C TYR A 16 -8.45 1.16 10.08
N ASP A 17 -9.34 1.38 9.12
CA ASP A 17 -10.37 0.40 8.78
C ASP A 17 -9.76 -0.58 7.80
N SER A 18 -9.52 -1.79 8.26
CA SER A 18 -8.92 -2.81 7.41
C SER A 18 -9.96 -3.43 6.50
N GLY A 19 -9.51 -3.89 5.35
CA GLY A 19 -10.39 -4.57 4.41
C GLY A 19 -11.25 -3.63 3.58
N VAL A 20 -10.95 -2.33 3.59
CA VAL A 20 -11.65 -1.39 2.72
C VAL A 20 -11.35 -1.77 1.27
N THR A 21 -12.41 -2.04 0.52
CA THR A 21 -12.26 -2.53 -0.85
C THR A 21 -13.02 -1.70 -1.88
N GLU A 22 -13.45 -0.49 -1.49
CA GLU A 22 -14.08 0.40 -2.44
C GLU A 22 -13.11 0.70 -3.59
N ASP A 23 -13.65 0.73 -4.79
CA ASP A 23 -12.86 1.03 -5.98
C ASP A 23 -11.72 0.05 -6.25
N VAL A 24 -11.86 -1.15 -5.73
CA VAL A 24 -10.91 -2.20 -6.03
C VAL A 24 -11.08 -2.65 -7.47
N TRP A 25 -9.97 -2.81 -8.16
CA TRP A 25 -10.02 -3.25 -9.54
C TRP A 25 -8.82 -4.13 -9.86
N GLY A 26 -9.08 -5.28 -10.41
CA GLY A 26 -8.05 -6.21 -10.83
C GLY A 26 -8.29 -7.62 -10.30
N ASP A 27 -7.43 -8.52 -10.70
CA ASP A 27 -7.50 -9.92 -10.29
C ASP A 27 -6.35 -10.20 -9.33
N PHE A 28 -6.65 -10.18 -8.05
CA PHE A 28 -5.66 -10.39 -7.00
C PHE A 28 -6.35 -10.87 -5.72
N THR A 29 -5.53 -11.39 -4.81
CA THR A 29 -5.98 -11.72 -3.46
C THR A 29 -5.18 -10.86 -2.50
N ILE A 30 -5.84 -10.20 -1.57
CA ILE A 30 -5.16 -9.42 -0.52
C ILE A 30 -4.84 -10.37 0.62
N GLY A 31 -3.58 -10.37 1.05
CA GLY A 31 -3.14 -11.09 2.24
C GLY A 31 -3.02 -10.12 3.41
N ASP A 32 -1.82 -10.01 3.96
CA ASP A 32 -1.56 -9.11 5.07
C ASP A 32 -1.33 -7.69 4.59
N TYR A 33 -1.73 -6.74 5.42
CA TYR A 33 -1.44 -5.34 5.14
C TYR A 33 -1.39 -4.59 6.46
N LYS A 34 -0.55 -3.57 6.51
CA LYS A 34 -0.45 -2.72 7.70
C LYS A 34 0.09 -1.35 7.30
N ILE A 35 -0.23 -0.38 8.12
CA ILE A 35 0.32 0.96 8.00
C ILE A 35 0.69 1.42 9.41
N TYR A 36 1.85 2.04 9.53
CA TYR A 36 2.36 2.45 10.84
C TYR A 36 3.26 3.66 10.70
N LYS A 37 3.58 4.25 11.84
CA LYS A 37 4.36 5.47 11.89
C LYS A 37 5.64 5.24 12.65
N VAL A 38 6.77 5.64 12.06
CA VAL A 38 8.07 5.60 12.71
C VAL A 38 8.64 7.02 12.65
N GLY A 39 8.74 7.66 13.79
CA GLY A 39 9.17 9.06 13.82
C GLY A 39 8.20 9.93 13.02
N ASN A 40 8.70 10.60 12.01
CA ASN A 40 7.90 11.46 11.15
C ASN A 40 7.60 10.82 9.80
N ARG A 41 7.73 9.50 9.71
CA ARG A 41 7.49 8.79 8.46
C ARG A 41 6.34 7.81 8.63
N ILE A 42 5.57 7.69 7.58
CA ILE A 42 4.50 6.69 7.49
C ILE A 42 5.00 5.58 6.59
N MET A 43 4.79 4.36 7.02
CA MET A 43 5.19 3.16 6.27
C MET A 43 3.99 2.28 6.03
N GLY A 44 3.86 1.78 4.81
CA GLY A 44 2.80 0.87 4.44
C GLY A 44 3.37 -0.39 3.83
N GLU A 45 2.76 -1.51 4.16
CA GLU A 45 3.15 -2.82 3.63
C GLU A 45 1.90 -3.58 3.24
N ILE A 46 1.95 -4.20 2.08
CA ILE A 46 0.84 -5.00 1.58
C ILE A 46 1.41 -6.28 0.99
N LYS A 47 0.80 -7.40 1.32
CA LYS A 47 1.18 -8.69 0.76
C LYS A 47 0.01 -9.27 0.01
N LEU A 48 0.27 -9.69 -1.21
CA LEU A 48 -0.73 -10.30 -2.07
C LEU A 48 -0.27 -11.71 -2.41
N PRO A 49 -1.02 -12.75 -1.99
CA PRO A 49 -0.68 -14.11 -2.38
C PRO A 49 -0.63 -14.30 -3.88
N ASN A 50 -1.49 -13.61 -4.61
CA ASN A 50 -1.46 -13.66 -6.06
C ASN A 50 -1.89 -12.33 -6.66
N MET A 51 -1.49 -12.10 -7.89
CA MET A 51 -1.83 -10.92 -8.65
C MET A 51 -1.69 -11.27 -10.13
N ASN A 52 -2.81 -11.30 -10.83
CA ASN A 52 -2.84 -11.63 -12.25
C ASN A 52 -3.16 -10.40 -13.06
N MET A 53 -2.32 -10.10 -14.03
CA MET A 53 -2.43 -8.86 -14.79
C MET A 53 -3.29 -9.05 -16.02
N ALA A 54 -4.58 -8.86 -15.88
CA ALA A 54 -5.48 -8.81 -17.02
C ALA A 54 -5.29 -7.52 -17.83
N ASN A 55 -4.78 -6.49 -17.16
CA ASN A 55 -4.43 -5.21 -17.77
C ASN A 55 -3.06 -4.79 -17.27
N ASN A 56 -2.68 -3.57 -17.54
CA ASN A 56 -1.35 -3.08 -17.15
C ASN A 56 -1.29 -2.53 -15.74
N TYR A 57 -2.40 -2.52 -15.02
CA TYR A 57 -2.41 -2.08 -13.63
C TYR A 57 -3.58 -2.71 -12.88
N ILE A 58 -3.46 -2.70 -11.56
CA ILE A 58 -4.56 -3.02 -10.64
C ILE A 58 -4.63 -1.91 -9.61
N MET A 59 -5.77 -1.83 -8.93
CA MET A 59 -5.98 -0.81 -7.90
C MET A 59 -6.60 -1.46 -6.68
N ILE A 60 -6.04 -1.16 -5.52
CA ILE A 60 -6.52 -1.69 -4.25
C ILE A 60 -6.69 -0.57 -3.24
N ASN A 61 -7.57 -0.81 -2.30
CA ASN A 61 -7.85 0.14 -1.23
C ASN A 61 -7.87 -0.64 0.09
N PRO A 62 -6.69 -1.04 0.59
CA PRO A 62 -6.60 -2.00 1.69
C PRO A 62 -6.88 -1.41 3.07
N PHE A 63 -6.78 -0.10 3.23
CA PHE A 63 -7.03 0.54 4.52
C PHE A 63 -7.46 1.97 4.32
N LYS A 64 -8.16 2.46 5.33
CA LYS A 64 -8.62 3.85 5.38
C LYS A 64 -8.10 4.46 6.66
N ILE A 65 -7.38 5.56 6.56
CA ILE A 65 -6.76 6.21 7.71
C ILE A 65 -7.26 7.65 7.82
N ASN A 66 -6.98 8.27 8.95
CA ASN A 66 -7.34 9.66 9.13
C ASN A 66 -6.57 10.53 8.15
N GLU A 67 -7.23 11.57 7.65
CA GLU A 67 -6.66 12.49 6.66
C GLU A 67 -5.30 13.05 7.05
N LYS A 68 -5.07 13.27 8.33
CA LYS A 68 -3.81 13.88 8.76
C LYS A 68 -2.60 12.98 8.47
N TYR A 69 -2.84 11.70 8.23
CA TYR A 69 -1.77 10.75 7.90
C TYR A 69 -1.67 10.46 6.40
N THR A 70 -2.57 11.00 5.60
CA THR A 70 -2.54 10.74 4.17
C THR A 70 -1.47 11.60 3.49
N PRO A 71 -0.91 11.10 2.39
CA PRO A 71 0.09 11.90 1.67
C PRO A 71 -0.56 13.08 0.96
N ILE A 72 0.18 14.19 0.89
CA ILE A 72 -0.29 15.37 0.16
C ILE A 72 -0.09 15.16 -1.33
N THR A 73 1.00 14.48 -1.69
CA THR A 73 1.32 14.21 -3.07
C THR A 73 1.41 12.71 -3.29
N THR A 74 1.44 12.31 -4.54
CA THR A 74 1.57 10.91 -4.90
C THR A 74 2.88 10.33 -4.36
N VAL A 75 2.79 9.15 -3.77
CA VAL A 75 3.92 8.45 -3.15
C VAL A 75 4.27 7.24 -4.00
N SER A 76 5.54 7.06 -4.27
CA SER A 76 6.01 5.90 -5.01
C SER A 76 5.84 4.63 -4.18
N VAL A 77 5.38 3.58 -4.84
CA VAL A 77 5.21 2.26 -4.24
C VAL A 77 6.12 1.31 -5.00
N ASN A 78 6.84 0.50 -4.26
CA ASN A 78 7.75 -0.47 -4.83
C ASN A 78 7.47 -1.85 -4.27
N GLY A 79 7.73 -2.86 -5.07
CA GLY A 79 7.50 -4.21 -4.63
C GLY A 79 8.25 -5.21 -5.46
N ILE A 80 8.15 -6.45 -5.01
CA ILE A 80 8.73 -7.58 -5.69
C ILE A 80 7.74 -8.73 -5.64
N ALA A 81 7.73 -9.52 -6.68
CA ALA A 81 6.86 -10.68 -6.79
C ALA A 81 7.61 -11.80 -7.48
N LEU A 82 7.02 -12.98 -7.47
CA LEU A 82 7.56 -14.11 -8.19
C LEU A 82 6.64 -14.45 -9.37
N ARG A 83 7.27 -14.76 -10.50
CA ARG A 83 6.55 -15.29 -11.65
C ARG A 83 6.24 -16.77 -11.41
N GLU A 84 5.48 -17.36 -12.29
CA GLU A 84 5.13 -18.80 -12.18
C GLU A 84 6.35 -19.69 -12.10
N ASP A 85 7.45 -19.31 -12.73
CA ASP A 85 8.70 -20.06 -12.69
C ASP A 85 9.59 -19.70 -11.51
N ASN A 86 9.06 -18.92 -10.55
CA ASN A 86 9.77 -18.49 -9.35
C ASN A 86 10.93 -17.52 -9.60
N THR A 87 11.00 -16.92 -10.77
CA THR A 87 11.92 -15.81 -10.99
C THR A 87 11.29 -14.52 -10.48
N SER A 88 12.10 -13.59 -10.02
CA SER A 88 11.59 -12.35 -9.44
C SER A 88 11.16 -11.35 -10.50
N LYS A 89 10.19 -10.54 -10.13
CA LYS A 89 9.67 -9.45 -10.96
C LYS A 89 9.49 -8.24 -10.07
N SER A 90 10.07 -7.12 -10.48
CA SER A 90 9.86 -5.85 -9.77
C SER A 90 8.50 -5.27 -10.14
N ILE A 91 7.85 -4.69 -9.15
CA ILE A 91 6.55 -4.05 -9.32
C ILE A 91 6.68 -2.62 -8.83
N CYS A 92 6.06 -1.71 -9.52
CA CYS A 92 6.01 -0.32 -9.10
C CYS A 92 4.57 0.16 -9.11
N GLY A 93 4.38 1.34 -8.53
CA GLY A 93 3.06 1.94 -8.49
C GLY A 93 3.09 3.20 -7.66
N TYR A 94 1.92 3.58 -7.18
CA TYR A 94 1.83 4.76 -6.34
C TYR A 94 0.63 4.70 -5.41
N TYR A 95 0.76 5.45 -4.32
CA TYR A 95 -0.27 5.61 -3.30
C TYR A 95 -0.68 7.08 -3.32
N THR A 96 -1.96 7.32 -3.33
CA THR A 96 -2.48 8.67 -3.53
C THR A 96 -3.24 9.16 -2.31
N SER A 97 -3.53 10.46 -2.28
CA SER A 97 -4.22 11.09 -1.16
C SER A 97 -5.64 10.55 -0.95
N ASP A 98 -6.20 9.91 -1.95
CA ASP A 98 -7.49 9.23 -1.81
C ASP A 98 -7.35 7.81 -1.25
N GLN A 99 -6.13 7.47 -0.80
CA GLN A 99 -5.82 6.21 -0.10
C GLN A 99 -5.95 4.97 -0.98
N LYS A 100 -5.72 5.14 -2.26
CA LYS A 100 -5.71 4.04 -3.21
C LYS A 100 -4.30 3.70 -3.61
N VAL A 101 -4.01 2.41 -3.69
CA VAL A 101 -2.72 1.91 -4.15
C VAL A 101 -2.92 1.37 -5.55
N ARG A 102 -2.17 1.92 -6.49
CA ARG A 102 -2.18 1.45 -7.86
C ARG A 102 -0.87 0.74 -8.15
N LEU A 103 -0.97 -0.49 -8.61
CA LEU A 103 0.20 -1.30 -8.93
C LEU A 103 0.26 -1.52 -10.43
N ILE A 104 1.44 -1.29 -10.98
CA ILE A 104 1.65 -1.31 -12.42
C ILE A 104 2.58 -2.47 -12.76
N CYS A 105 2.14 -3.29 -13.70
CA CYS A 105 2.92 -4.41 -14.18
C CYS A 105 2.41 -4.77 -15.57
N SER A 106 3.19 -5.48 -16.34
CA SER A 106 2.82 -5.82 -17.71
C SER A 106 1.62 -6.75 -17.77
N LYS A 107 0.72 -6.47 -18.69
CA LYS A 107 -0.41 -7.33 -18.97
C LYS A 107 0.05 -8.76 -19.27
N GLY A 108 -0.68 -9.72 -18.74
CA GLY A 108 -0.38 -11.13 -18.97
C GLY A 108 0.49 -11.78 -17.91
N GLN A 109 1.08 -10.99 -17.01
CA GLN A 109 1.89 -11.54 -15.94
C GLN A 109 0.99 -12.20 -14.88
N LYS A 110 1.37 -13.39 -14.46
CA LYS A 110 0.75 -14.09 -13.33
C LYS A 110 1.79 -14.16 -12.23
N LEU A 111 1.49 -13.51 -11.13
CA LEU A 111 2.47 -13.30 -10.07
C LEU A 111 1.95 -13.87 -8.75
N HIS A 112 2.88 -14.28 -7.90
CA HIS A 112 2.55 -14.73 -6.55
C HIS A 112 3.58 -14.22 -5.56
N ALA A 113 3.29 -14.38 -4.29
CA ALA A 113 4.15 -13.91 -3.20
C ALA A 113 4.54 -12.45 -3.38
N VAL A 114 3.56 -11.62 -3.72
CA VAL A 114 3.78 -10.20 -3.98
C VAL A 114 3.95 -9.45 -2.68
N GLY A 115 5.04 -8.71 -2.54
CA GLY A 115 5.28 -7.84 -1.39
C GLY A 115 5.40 -6.41 -1.86
N ILE A 116 4.58 -5.53 -1.31
CA ILE A 116 4.51 -4.12 -1.69
C ILE A 116 4.89 -3.28 -0.49
N TYR A 117 5.65 -2.24 -0.73
CA TYR A 117 6.13 -1.35 0.31
C TYR A 117 6.11 0.09 -0.17
N PHE A 118 5.70 0.99 0.71
CA PHE A 118 5.82 2.42 0.46
C PHE A 118 6.09 3.15 1.77
N GLU A 119 6.67 4.33 1.63
CA GLU A 119 6.86 5.20 2.78
C GLU A 119 6.82 6.65 2.32
N TYR A 120 6.43 7.51 3.22
CA TYR A 120 6.45 8.94 2.96
C TYR A 120 6.62 9.69 4.27
N GLU A 121 7.13 10.88 4.14
CA GLU A 121 7.34 11.75 5.28
C GLU A 121 6.06 12.52 5.56
N LEU A 122 5.69 12.62 6.82
CA LEU A 122 4.58 13.48 7.19
C LEU A 122 5.01 14.92 7.02
N LYS A 123 4.24 15.67 6.29
CA LYS A 123 4.45 17.10 6.22
C LYS A 123 4.17 17.68 7.57
N ASN A 124 4.88 18.73 7.93
CA ASN A 124 4.61 19.42 9.16
C ASN A 124 3.28 20.14 8.99
N ILE A 125 2.24 19.49 9.43
CA ILE A 125 0.89 20.03 9.31
C ILE A 125 0.58 20.84 10.54
N VAL A 126 0.02 22.00 10.33
CA VAL A 126 -0.40 22.84 11.43
C VAL A 126 -1.49 22.11 12.21
N GLN A 127 -1.29 22.06 13.49
CA GLN A 127 -2.24 21.42 14.38
C GLN A 127 -3.33 22.37 14.81
#